data_f3f78ba27f678fd1e64211c853913811
#
_entry.id   f3f78ba27f678fd1e64211c853913811
#
_cell.length_a   1.000
_cell.length_b   1.000
_cell.length_c   1.000
_cell.angle_alpha   90.00
_cell.angle_beta   90.00
_cell.angle_gamma   90.00
#
_symmetry.space_group_name_H-M   'P 1'
#
loop_
_entity.id
_entity.type
_entity.pdbx_description
1 polymer ?
#
loop_
_entity_poly.entity_id
_entity_poly.type
_entity_poly.pdbx_seq_one_letter_code
_entity_poly.pdbx_strand_id
1 'polypeptide(L)'
;EIGVRLVGSEMCIRDRYTTLIEGRIPEEEMPHYFKDYQIAFTGPWYCCLIIHTSASQVPEGMDIRLLSVSVDRQAGENLGEKWNAKRFRYLGDTIMIMQLKSEEEISELTDACDRFCKYIHHIMGAKVTIGIGQVCGHIAKIAASYQSAREAVSYRVLYGSNRAINLKEIVPQRKIQRDAGEKTELSNVFKKICLGENEDIANAIEVYMQHKFLDLKSLEKYHVAVMELIGELYHFMVNNEMDTTKIPGGIGSLYNELCNLEPQVLQKWLLKFCCMLHDDMADARYHSKKSLIGRAKEYVHDNYQQEDLGLDDICKELGVSNSYFSSMFKKETGNSFVGYLTEYRMDKAARMLVETAEKSYMIAKSVGYSCLLYTSPSP
;
A
#
# COMPACT_ATOMS: atom_id res chain seq x y z
N GLU A 1 -24.89 -36.07 -16.75
CA GLU A 1 -24.32 -36.03 -18.13
C GLU A 1 -24.43 -34.64 -18.78
N ILE A 2 -25.48 -33.87 -18.52
CA ILE A 2 -25.67 -32.50 -19.10
C ILE A 2 -24.64 -31.48 -18.53
N GLY A 3 -24.31 -31.55 -17.25
CA GLY A 3 -23.35 -30.64 -16.62
C GLY A 3 -21.90 -30.81 -17.08
N VAL A 4 -21.48 -32.05 -17.37
CA VAL A 4 -20.13 -32.39 -17.86
C VAL A 4 -19.94 -31.93 -19.30
N ARG A 5 -20.99 -31.94 -20.12
CA ARG A 5 -20.93 -31.45 -21.53
C ARG A 5 -20.82 -29.91 -21.58
N LEU A 6 -21.49 -29.19 -20.69
CA LEU A 6 -21.39 -27.72 -20.64
C LEU A 6 -20.00 -27.23 -20.18
N VAL A 7 -19.44 -27.84 -19.12
CA VAL A 7 -18.08 -27.52 -18.63
C VAL A 7 -17.02 -27.88 -19.68
N GLY A 8 -17.18 -29.01 -20.40
CA GLY A 8 -16.26 -29.38 -21.48
C GLY A 8 -16.32 -28.45 -22.69
N SER A 9 -17.49 -27.87 -23.02
CA SER A 9 -17.65 -26.94 -24.14
C SER A 9 -17.05 -25.56 -23.85
N GLU A 10 -17.22 -25.05 -22.63
CA GLU A 10 -16.64 -23.75 -22.23
C GLU A 10 -15.11 -23.82 -22.09
N MET A 11 -14.54 -24.86 -21.51
CA MET A 11 -13.10 -25.07 -21.51
C MET A 11 -12.53 -25.16 -22.93
N CYS A 12 -13.20 -25.86 -23.83
CA CYS A 12 -12.79 -25.98 -25.22
C CYS A 12 -12.87 -24.65 -25.98
N ILE A 13 -13.88 -23.80 -25.72
CA ILE A 13 -14.02 -22.46 -26.31
C ILE A 13 -12.90 -21.52 -25.84
N ARG A 14 -12.62 -21.49 -24.55
CA ARG A 14 -11.55 -20.67 -23.98
C ARG A 14 -10.20 -21.02 -24.60
N ASP A 15 -9.85 -22.29 -24.64
CA ASP A 15 -8.54 -22.75 -25.12
C ASP A 15 -8.32 -22.42 -26.61
N ARG A 16 -9.38 -22.45 -27.42
CA ARG A 16 -9.34 -22.07 -28.84
C ARG A 16 -8.92 -20.61 -29.05
N TYR A 17 -9.52 -19.68 -28.32
CA TYR A 17 -9.23 -18.25 -28.52
C TYR A 17 -7.99 -17.78 -27.73
N THR A 18 -7.65 -18.45 -26.63
CA THR A 18 -6.44 -18.13 -25.86
C THR A 18 -5.18 -18.31 -26.69
N THR A 19 -5.05 -19.44 -27.38
CA THR A 19 -3.92 -19.73 -28.26
C THR A 19 -3.76 -18.68 -29.38
N LEU A 20 -4.90 -18.16 -29.87
CA LEU A 20 -4.92 -17.13 -30.91
C LEU A 20 -4.43 -15.77 -30.42
N ILE A 21 -4.94 -15.30 -29.25
CA ILE A 21 -4.53 -14.00 -28.70
C ILE A 21 -3.11 -14.00 -28.14
N GLU A 22 -2.57 -15.16 -27.78
CA GLU A 22 -1.18 -15.32 -27.36
C GLU A 22 -0.20 -15.40 -28.54
N GLY A 23 -0.70 -15.47 -29.77
CA GLY A 23 0.14 -15.54 -30.98
C GLY A 23 0.91 -16.86 -31.11
N ARG A 24 0.39 -17.96 -30.53
CA ARG A 24 1.05 -19.27 -30.56
C ARG A 24 0.83 -20.04 -31.84
N ILE A 25 -0.04 -19.54 -32.74
CA ILE A 25 -0.39 -20.19 -34.00
C ILE A 25 0.35 -19.50 -35.14
N PRO A 26 1.23 -20.19 -35.86
CA PRO A 26 1.85 -19.65 -37.07
C PRO A 26 0.78 -19.26 -38.10
N GLU A 27 1.02 -18.19 -38.85
CA GLU A 27 0.05 -17.67 -39.83
C GLU A 27 -0.34 -18.73 -40.88
N GLU A 28 0.60 -19.56 -41.29
CA GLU A 28 0.42 -20.64 -42.24
C GLU A 28 -0.52 -21.75 -41.73
N GLU A 29 -0.56 -21.98 -40.40
CA GLU A 29 -1.39 -23.01 -39.76
C GLU A 29 -2.80 -22.51 -39.39
N MET A 30 -3.04 -21.22 -39.42
CA MET A 30 -4.33 -20.63 -39.01
C MET A 30 -5.53 -21.17 -39.83
N PRO A 31 -5.48 -21.35 -41.14
CA PRO A 31 -6.61 -21.88 -41.88
C PRO A 31 -7.01 -23.29 -41.41
N HIS A 32 -6.04 -24.17 -41.11
CA HIS A 32 -6.28 -25.52 -40.59
C HIS A 32 -6.86 -25.41 -39.17
N TYR A 33 -6.28 -24.57 -38.31
CA TYR A 33 -6.74 -24.33 -36.96
C TYR A 33 -8.20 -23.88 -36.94
N PHE A 34 -8.59 -22.92 -37.77
CA PHE A 34 -9.96 -22.42 -37.84
C PHE A 34 -10.95 -23.50 -38.31
N LYS A 35 -10.54 -24.35 -39.24
CA LYS A 35 -11.35 -25.45 -39.71
C LYS A 35 -11.54 -26.52 -38.62
N ASP A 36 -10.47 -26.90 -37.94
CA ASP A 36 -10.50 -27.95 -36.92
C ASP A 36 -11.33 -27.57 -35.73
N TYR A 37 -11.23 -26.28 -35.33
CA TYR A 37 -11.97 -25.77 -34.19
C TYR A 37 -13.30 -25.10 -34.55
N GLN A 38 -13.72 -25.14 -35.81
CA GLN A 38 -14.95 -24.53 -36.34
C GLN A 38 -15.06 -23.03 -35.97
N ILE A 39 -13.96 -22.31 -36.06
CA ILE A 39 -13.90 -20.86 -35.77
C ILE A 39 -14.19 -20.12 -37.09
N ALA A 40 -15.24 -19.28 -37.07
CA ALA A 40 -15.57 -18.41 -38.20
C ALA A 40 -15.36 -16.95 -37.85
N PHE A 41 -14.52 -16.30 -38.65
CA PHE A 41 -14.36 -14.86 -38.67
C PHE A 41 -14.76 -14.32 -40.04
N THR A 42 -15.72 -13.42 -40.09
CA THR A 42 -16.34 -12.93 -41.31
C THR A 42 -16.08 -11.46 -41.62
N GLY A 43 -15.50 -10.73 -40.66
CA GLY A 43 -15.22 -9.31 -40.82
C GLY A 43 -13.93 -9.04 -41.59
N PRO A 44 -13.79 -7.88 -42.25
CA PRO A 44 -12.55 -7.44 -42.87
C PRO A 44 -11.57 -6.85 -41.86
N TRP A 45 -12.06 -6.42 -40.70
CA TRP A 45 -11.25 -5.77 -39.64
C TRP A 45 -11.55 -6.37 -38.27
N TYR A 46 -10.55 -6.43 -37.40
CA TYR A 46 -10.64 -7.03 -36.08
C TYR A 46 -10.00 -6.14 -35.03
N CYS A 47 -10.53 -6.24 -33.82
CA CYS A 47 -10.00 -5.53 -32.65
C CYS A 47 -10.22 -6.39 -31.41
N CYS A 48 -9.26 -6.39 -30.49
CA CYS A 48 -9.41 -7.04 -29.20
C CYS A 48 -9.84 -6.04 -28.13
N LEU A 49 -10.84 -6.38 -27.33
CA LEU A 49 -11.23 -5.66 -26.12
C LEU A 49 -10.85 -6.48 -24.90
N ILE A 50 -10.40 -5.81 -23.86
CA ILE A 50 -10.21 -6.36 -22.52
C ILE A 50 -11.10 -5.59 -21.55
N ILE A 51 -12.05 -6.28 -20.93
CA ILE A 51 -12.91 -5.71 -19.88
C ILE A 51 -12.33 -6.13 -18.54
N HIS A 52 -11.72 -5.18 -17.87
CA HIS A 52 -11.05 -5.36 -16.59
C HIS A 52 -11.91 -4.86 -15.43
N THR A 53 -12.02 -5.68 -14.38
CA THR A 53 -12.71 -5.33 -13.12
C THR A 53 -11.69 -5.32 -12.01
N SER A 54 -11.40 -4.14 -11.46
CA SER A 54 -10.42 -3.99 -10.38
C SER A 54 -10.99 -4.46 -9.04
N ALA A 55 -10.25 -5.29 -8.31
CA ALA A 55 -10.63 -5.75 -6.98
C ALA A 55 -10.81 -4.61 -5.97
N SER A 56 -10.02 -3.54 -6.10
CA SER A 56 -10.07 -2.35 -5.23
C SER A 56 -11.32 -1.47 -5.44
N GLN A 57 -12.12 -1.76 -6.46
CA GLN A 57 -13.26 -0.93 -6.88
C GLN A 57 -14.57 -1.71 -6.92
N VAL A 58 -14.60 -2.84 -6.23
CA VAL A 58 -15.80 -3.66 -6.03
C VAL A 58 -16.58 -3.12 -4.83
N PRO A 59 -17.92 -2.99 -4.91
CA PRO A 59 -18.75 -2.59 -3.77
C PRO A 59 -18.58 -3.53 -2.58
N GLU A 60 -18.66 -2.99 -1.35
CA GLU A 60 -18.59 -3.79 -0.12
C GLU A 60 -19.62 -4.92 -0.12
N GLY A 61 -19.19 -6.12 0.22
CA GLY A 61 -20.05 -7.31 0.29
C GLY A 61 -20.27 -8.05 -1.04
N MET A 62 -19.70 -7.56 -2.15
CA MET A 62 -19.81 -8.21 -3.46
C MET A 62 -18.57 -9.07 -3.75
N ASP A 63 -18.77 -10.33 -4.15
CA ASP A 63 -17.68 -11.20 -4.61
C ASP A 63 -17.25 -10.79 -6.03
N ILE A 64 -15.97 -10.49 -6.19
CA ILE A 64 -15.38 -10.10 -7.49
C ILE A 64 -15.58 -11.15 -8.57
N ARG A 65 -15.66 -12.43 -8.21
CA ARG A 65 -15.88 -13.53 -9.17
C ARG A 65 -17.29 -13.49 -9.73
N LEU A 66 -18.29 -13.27 -8.86
CA LEU A 66 -19.69 -13.13 -9.28
C LEU A 66 -19.88 -11.86 -10.11
N LEU A 67 -19.25 -10.77 -9.70
CA LEU A 67 -19.25 -9.52 -10.47
C LEU A 67 -18.67 -9.73 -11.86
N SER A 68 -17.51 -10.37 -11.99
CA SER A 68 -16.86 -10.60 -13.29
C SER A 68 -17.70 -11.51 -14.22
N VAL A 69 -18.44 -12.47 -13.68
CA VAL A 69 -19.40 -13.29 -14.46
C VAL A 69 -20.58 -12.45 -14.94
N SER A 70 -21.10 -11.57 -14.08
CA SER A 70 -22.21 -10.68 -14.42
C SER A 70 -21.80 -9.67 -15.49
N VAL A 71 -20.61 -9.08 -15.36
CA VAL A 71 -20.02 -8.15 -16.35
C VAL A 71 -19.80 -8.85 -17.68
N ASP A 72 -19.26 -10.08 -17.65
CA ASP A 72 -19.08 -10.91 -18.86
C ASP A 72 -20.39 -11.12 -19.59
N ARG A 73 -21.46 -11.51 -18.90
CA ARG A 73 -22.78 -11.71 -19.48
C ARG A 73 -23.31 -10.43 -20.11
N GLN A 74 -23.28 -9.32 -19.35
CA GLN A 74 -23.76 -8.02 -19.84
C GLN A 74 -22.96 -7.51 -21.04
N ALA A 75 -21.64 -7.77 -21.09
CA ALA A 75 -20.81 -7.43 -22.26
C ALA A 75 -21.25 -8.19 -23.52
N GLY A 76 -21.62 -9.47 -23.37
CA GLY A 76 -22.17 -10.26 -24.48
C GLY A 76 -23.47 -9.67 -25.03
N GLU A 77 -24.39 -9.28 -24.16
CA GLU A 77 -25.69 -8.72 -24.51
C GLU A 77 -25.58 -7.30 -25.14
N ASN A 78 -24.72 -6.43 -24.59
CA ASN A 78 -24.65 -5.03 -25.01
C ASN A 78 -23.62 -4.76 -26.13
N LEU A 79 -22.54 -5.49 -26.19
CA LEU A 79 -21.45 -5.27 -27.16
C LEU A 79 -21.29 -6.43 -28.15
N GLY A 80 -21.65 -7.66 -27.74
CA GLY A 80 -21.32 -8.86 -28.51
C GLY A 80 -22.11 -9.01 -29.79
N GLU A 81 -23.41 -8.72 -29.79
CA GLU A 81 -24.30 -8.94 -30.93
C GLU A 81 -23.99 -8.01 -32.11
N LYS A 82 -23.81 -6.74 -31.86
CA LYS A 82 -23.59 -5.72 -32.90
C LYS A 82 -22.33 -5.96 -33.73
N TRP A 83 -21.25 -6.41 -33.09
CA TRP A 83 -19.95 -6.63 -33.73
C TRP A 83 -19.60 -8.11 -33.90
N ASN A 84 -20.57 -9.01 -33.84
CA ASN A 84 -20.36 -10.48 -33.96
C ASN A 84 -19.13 -10.96 -33.17
N ALA A 85 -19.04 -10.49 -31.89
CA ALA A 85 -17.87 -10.69 -31.05
C ALA A 85 -17.69 -12.14 -30.59
N LYS A 86 -16.45 -12.60 -30.53
CA LYS A 86 -16.08 -13.85 -29.85
C LYS A 86 -15.61 -13.53 -28.45
N ARG A 87 -16.38 -13.96 -27.44
CA ARG A 87 -16.18 -13.65 -26.04
C ARG A 87 -15.70 -14.86 -25.25
N PHE A 88 -14.73 -14.65 -24.39
CA PHE A 88 -14.21 -15.67 -23.47
C PHE A 88 -13.51 -15.00 -22.26
N ARG A 89 -13.27 -15.78 -21.21
CA ARG A 89 -12.57 -15.31 -20.01
C ARG A 89 -11.13 -15.77 -20.00
N TYR A 90 -10.22 -14.86 -19.71
CA TYR A 90 -8.78 -15.14 -19.64
C TYR A 90 -8.11 -14.27 -18.57
N LEU A 91 -7.29 -14.87 -17.69
CA LEU A 91 -6.56 -14.23 -16.59
C LEU A 91 -7.42 -13.33 -15.68
N GLY A 92 -8.69 -13.69 -15.49
CA GLY A 92 -9.61 -12.92 -14.65
C GLY A 92 -10.41 -11.85 -15.38
N ASP A 93 -10.03 -11.48 -16.59
CA ASP A 93 -10.69 -10.50 -17.43
C ASP A 93 -11.64 -11.15 -18.46
N THR A 94 -12.61 -10.37 -18.95
CA THR A 94 -13.40 -10.73 -20.13
C THR A 94 -12.72 -10.20 -21.38
N ILE A 95 -12.42 -11.12 -22.30
CA ILE A 95 -11.80 -10.81 -23.59
C ILE A 95 -12.86 -10.91 -24.68
N MET A 96 -12.88 -9.93 -25.59
CA MET A 96 -13.76 -9.95 -26.76
C MET A 96 -12.96 -9.67 -28.02
N ILE A 97 -13.08 -10.55 -29.02
CA ILE A 97 -12.55 -10.31 -30.36
C ILE A 97 -13.70 -9.75 -31.20
N MET A 98 -13.63 -8.46 -31.48
CA MET A 98 -14.65 -7.72 -32.24
C MET A 98 -14.37 -7.83 -33.73
N GLN A 99 -15.45 -7.84 -34.53
CA GLN A 99 -15.39 -7.83 -36.00
C GLN A 99 -15.99 -6.51 -36.50
N LEU A 100 -15.17 -5.70 -37.17
CA LEU A 100 -15.54 -4.38 -37.68
C LEU A 100 -15.72 -4.42 -39.19
N LYS A 101 -16.59 -3.57 -39.71
CA LYS A 101 -16.82 -3.42 -41.16
C LYS A 101 -15.80 -2.48 -41.81
N SER A 102 -15.29 -1.51 -41.06
CA SER A 102 -14.22 -0.60 -41.47
C SER A 102 -13.35 -0.21 -40.30
N GLU A 103 -12.17 0.38 -40.54
CA GLU A 103 -11.27 0.84 -39.48
C GLU A 103 -11.89 2.02 -38.70
N GLU A 104 -12.67 2.87 -39.33
CA GLU A 104 -13.32 4.05 -38.73
C GLU A 104 -14.38 3.65 -37.68
N GLU A 105 -14.95 2.44 -37.79
CA GLU A 105 -15.95 1.94 -36.84
C GLU A 105 -15.40 1.82 -35.40
N ILE A 106 -14.08 1.94 -35.22
CA ILE A 106 -13.42 1.95 -33.92
C ILE A 106 -13.90 3.09 -33.01
N SER A 107 -14.25 4.25 -33.58
CA SER A 107 -14.77 5.39 -32.81
C SER A 107 -16.14 5.05 -32.22
N GLU A 108 -17.03 4.47 -33.01
CA GLU A 108 -18.36 4.03 -32.55
C GLU A 108 -18.24 2.92 -31.49
N LEU A 109 -17.29 1.99 -31.66
CA LEU A 109 -16.98 0.96 -30.68
C LEU A 109 -16.47 1.55 -29.37
N THR A 110 -15.58 2.55 -29.45
CA THR A 110 -15.04 3.25 -28.26
C THR A 110 -16.17 3.92 -27.48
N ASP A 111 -17.06 4.64 -28.13
CA ASP A 111 -18.25 5.27 -27.53
C ASP A 111 -19.20 4.23 -26.89
N ALA A 112 -19.42 3.11 -27.55
CA ALA A 112 -20.24 2.04 -27.00
C ALA A 112 -19.63 1.40 -25.76
N CYS A 113 -18.31 1.19 -25.76
CA CYS A 113 -17.57 0.69 -24.62
C CYS A 113 -17.63 1.68 -23.43
N ASP A 114 -17.51 2.97 -23.69
CA ASP A 114 -17.60 3.99 -22.64
C ASP A 114 -19.01 4.05 -22.03
N ARG A 115 -20.06 3.98 -22.86
CA ARG A 115 -21.45 3.85 -22.38
C ARG A 115 -21.66 2.59 -21.55
N PHE A 116 -21.06 1.45 -21.96
CA PHE A 116 -21.14 0.21 -21.23
C PHE A 116 -20.48 0.30 -19.86
N CYS A 117 -19.30 0.92 -19.74
CA CYS A 117 -18.66 1.14 -18.44
C CYS A 117 -19.58 1.93 -17.49
N LYS A 118 -20.18 3.03 -17.96
CA LYS A 118 -21.14 3.84 -17.20
C LYS A 118 -22.40 3.07 -16.81
N TYR A 119 -22.90 2.24 -17.71
CA TYR A 119 -24.04 1.36 -17.46
C TYR A 119 -23.76 0.34 -16.33
N ILE A 120 -22.63 -0.35 -16.39
CA ILE A 120 -22.21 -1.30 -15.32
C ILE A 120 -22.07 -0.58 -13.98
N HIS A 121 -21.47 0.61 -13.97
CA HIS A 121 -21.38 1.40 -12.76
C HIS A 121 -22.75 1.79 -12.19
N HIS A 122 -23.69 2.15 -13.04
CA HIS A 122 -25.03 2.53 -12.61
C HIS A 122 -25.83 1.36 -12.01
N ILE A 123 -25.76 0.16 -12.62
CA ILE A 123 -26.57 -0.99 -12.19
C ILE A 123 -25.93 -1.84 -11.10
N MET A 124 -24.59 -1.88 -11.03
CA MET A 124 -23.83 -2.75 -10.11
C MET A 124 -22.97 -1.98 -9.12
N GLY A 125 -22.85 -0.65 -9.24
CA GLY A 125 -21.93 0.15 -8.43
C GLY A 125 -20.46 -0.12 -8.68
N ALA A 126 -20.13 -1.07 -9.56
CA ALA A 126 -18.78 -1.50 -9.86
C ALA A 126 -18.15 -0.63 -10.96
N LYS A 127 -16.84 -0.41 -10.87
CA LYS A 127 -16.10 0.30 -11.92
C LYS A 127 -15.36 -0.72 -12.79
N VAL A 128 -15.62 -0.66 -14.09
CA VAL A 128 -14.93 -1.48 -15.09
C VAL A 128 -14.16 -0.58 -16.05
N THR A 129 -13.02 -1.08 -16.53
CA THR A 129 -12.21 -0.39 -17.52
C THR A 129 -12.12 -1.27 -18.77
N ILE A 130 -12.36 -0.70 -19.93
CA ILE A 130 -12.23 -1.42 -21.20
C ILE A 130 -11.01 -0.90 -21.93
N GLY A 131 -10.01 -1.76 -22.10
CA GLY A 131 -8.88 -1.51 -22.99
C GLY A 131 -9.23 -1.91 -24.41
N ILE A 132 -9.05 -0.99 -25.35
CA ILE A 132 -9.32 -1.19 -26.78
C ILE A 132 -7.99 -1.34 -27.51
N GLY A 133 -7.81 -2.50 -28.16
CA GLY A 133 -6.62 -2.81 -28.94
C GLY A 133 -6.60 -2.11 -30.28
N GLN A 134 -5.43 -2.08 -30.90
CA GLN A 134 -5.29 -1.57 -32.26
C GLN A 134 -6.13 -2.39 -33.24
N VAL A 135 -6.73 -1.72 -34.21
CA VAL A 135 -7.46 -2.37 -35.29
C VAL A 135 -6.48 -3.07 -36.24
N CYS A 136 -6.81 -4.27 -36.66
CA CYS A 136 -6.01 -5.05 -37.60
C CYS A 136 -6.89 -5.58 -38.75
N GLY A 137 -6.36 -5.49 -39.98
CA GLY A 137 -7.06 -5.96 -41.20
C GLY A 137 -6.96 -7.44 -41.42
N HIS A 138 -6.26 -8.18 -40.56
CA HIS A 138 -6.13 -9.63 -40.65
C HIS A 138 -6.13 -10.27 -39.28
N ILE A 139 -6.87 -11.36 -39.10
CA ILE A 139 -7.05 -12.01 -37.80
C ILE A 139 -5.72 -12.55 -37.22
N ALA A 140 -4.72 -12.85 -38.06
CA ALA A 140 -3.39 -13.28 -37.66
C ALA A 140 -2.68 -12.22 -36.76
N LYS A 141 -3.06 -10.96 -36.88
CA LYS A 141 -2.51 -9.85 -36.08
C LYS A 141 -3.28 -9.59 -34.78
N ILE A 142 -4.23 -10.44 -34.42
CA ILE A 142 -5.06 -10.24 -33.23
C ILE A 142 -4.25 -10.28 -31.92
N ALA A 143 -3.13 -11.02 -31.89
CA ALA A 143 -2.22 -11.01 -30.75
C ALA A 143 -1.64 -9.62 -30.45
N ALA A 144 -1.27 -8.86 -31.49
CA ALA A 144 -0.81 -7.48 -31.34
C ALA A 144 -1.95 -6.56 -30.85
N SER A 145 -3.19 -6.79 -31.32
CA SER A 145 -4.37 -6.09 -30.82
C SER A 145 -4.64 -6.40 -29.33
N TYR A 146 -4.47 -7.66 -28.92
CA TYR A 146 -4.59 -8.04 -27.52
C TYR A 146 -3.53 -7.37 -26.66
N GLN A 147 -2.27 -7.32 -27.08
CA GLN A 147 -1.19 -6.67 -26.33
C GLN A 147 -1.47 -5.16 -26.17
N SER A 148 -1.90 -4.48 -27.23
CA SER A 148 -2.25 -3.06 -27.13
C SER A 148 -3.50 -2.80 -26.27
N ALA A 149 -4.49 -3.73 -26.27
CA ALA A 149 -5.64 -3.64 -25.35
C ALA A 149 -5.21 -3.79 -23.89
N ARG A 150 -4.27 -4.70 -23.60
CA ARG A 150 -3.71 -4.91 -22.27
C ARG A 150 -2.93 -3.68 -21.78
N GLU A 151 -2.14 -3.10 -22.67
CA GLU A 151 -1.46 -1.82 -22.39
C GLU A 151 -2.48 -0.72 -22.12
N ALA A 152 -3.55 -0.60 -22.92
CA ALA A 152 -4.62 0.38 -22.71
C ALA A 152 -5.26 0.26 -21.33
N VAL A 153 -5.55 -0.97 -20.85
CA VAL A 153 -6.06 -1.20 -19.49
C VAL A 153 -5.10 -0.65 -18.41
N SER A 154 -3.79 -0.76 -18.62
CA SER A 154 -2.80 -0.28 -17.66
C SER A 154 -2.83 1.24 -17.49
N TYR A 155 -3.23 1.98 -18.53
CA TYR A 155 -3.37 3.44 -18.45
C TYR A 155 -4.55 3.92 -17.57
N ARG A 156 -5.36 3.01 -17.01
CA ARG A 156 -6.42 3.37 -16.04
C ARG A 156 -5.88 4.10 -14.81
N VAL A 157 -4.63 3.86 -14.43
CA VAL A 157 -3.97 4.54 -13.30
C VAL A 157 -3.81 6.05 -13.56
N LEU A 158 -3.70 6.47 -14.81
CA LEU A 158 -3.53 7.88 -15.20
C LEU A 158 -4.84 8.56 -15.61
N TYR A 159 -5.71 7.82 -16.31
CA TYR A 159 -6.94 8.37 -16.89
C TYR A 159 -8.20 8.03 -16.09
N GLY A 160 -8.06 7.27 -15.00
CA GLY A 160 -9.15 6.77 -14.18
C GLY A 160 -9.81 5.52 -14.75
N SER A 161 -10.49 4.78 -13.87
CA SER A 161 -11.32 3.64 -14.23
C SER A 161 -12.74 4.08 -14.62
N ASN A 162 -13.61 3.14 -14.95
CA ASN A 162 -14.98 3.34 -15.37
C ASN A 162 -15.13 4.04 -16.74
N ARG A 163 -14.24 3.68 -17.67
CA ARG A 163 -14.21 4.20 -19.03
C ARG A 163 -13.54 3.25 -20.01
N ALA A 164 -13.79 3.52 -21.31
CA ALA A 164 -13.03 2.90 -22.38
C ALA A 164 -11.72 3.67 -22.61
N ILE A 165 -10.64 2.95 -22.89
CA ILE A 165 -9.30 3.50 -23.15
C ILE A 165 -8.80 2.95 -24.48
N ASN A 166 -8.61 3.86 -25.46
CA ASN A 166 -8.05 3.56 -26.76
C ASN A 166 -6.69 4.25 -26.90
N LEU A 167 -5.60 3.48 -27.06
CA LEU A 167 -4.24 4.02 -27.12
C LEU A 167 -4.02 4.99 -28.29
N LYS A 168 -4.74 4.84 -29.41
CA LYS A 168 -4.64 5.78 -30.53
C LYS A 168 -5.12 7.19 -30.17
N GLU A 169 -6.04 7.32 -29.22
CA GLU A 169 -6.57 8.59 -28.75
C GLU A 169 -5.72 9.20 -27.64
N ILE A 170 -4.95 8.36 -26.93
CA ILE A 170 -4.01 8.77 -25.90
C ILE A 170 -2.66 9.02 -26.56
N VAL A 171 -2.51 10.17 -27.22
CA VAL A 171 -1.20 10.59 -27.77
C VAL A 171 -0.29 10.97 -26.61
N PRO A 172 0.79 10.23 -26.35
CA PRO A 172 1.81 10.70 -25.42
C PRO A 172 2.48 11.91 -26.05
N GLN A 173 2.21 13.11 -25.55
CA GLN A 173 3.02 14.26 -25.88
C GLN A 173 4.43 14.02 -25.32
N ARG A 174 5.32 13.50 -26.15
CA ARG A 174 6.75 13.40 -25.88
C ARG A 174 7.32 14.82 -25.72
N LYS A 175 7.30 15.34 -24.51
CA LYS A 175 8.25 16.37 -24.08
C LYS A 175 8.90 15.82 -22.81
N ILE A 176 10.11 15.29 -23.01
CA ILE A 176 11.04 15.00 -21.93
C ILE A 176 11.48 16.35 -21.37
N GLN A 177 10.78 16.84 -20.37
CA GLN A 177 11.35 17.79 -19.44
C GLN A 177 11.92 16.98 -18.28
N ARG A 178 13.25 16.97 -18.19
CA ARG A 178 13.95 16.55 -16.99
C ARG A 178 13.79 17.68 -15.98
N ASP A 179 12.77 17.61 -15.16
CA ASP A 179 12.74 18.40 -13.95
C ASP A 179 13.59 17.68 -12.91
N ALA A 180 14.81 18.19 -12.75
CA ALA A 180 15.63 17.98 -11.56
C ALA A 180 15.02 18.84 -10.43
N GLY A 181 13.87 18.41 -9.89
CA GLY A 181 13.12 19.10 -8.85
C GLY A 181 13.08 18.25 -7.59
N GLU A 182 13.85 18.68 -6.63
CA GLU A 182 13.72 18.60 -5.18
C GLU A 182 13.32 17.27 -4.52
N LYS A 183 14.32 16.68 -3.86
CA LYS A 183 14.22 15.59 -2.86
C LYS A 183 13.41 15.96 -1.60
N THR A 184 12.65 17.04 -1.62
CA THR A 184 12.18 17.72 -0.42
C THR A 184 10.81 17.28 0.08
N GLU A 185 9.95 16.71 -0.76
CA GLU A 185 8.54 16.54 -0.40
C GLU A 185 8.26 15.30 0.45
N LEU A 186 8.81 14.15 0.10
CA LEU A 186 8.63 12.92 0.88
C LEU A 186 9.36 12.99 2.23
N SER A 187 10.50 13.74 2.29
CA SER A 187 11.20 14.00 3.56
C SER A 187 10.34 14.77 4.56
N ASN A 188 9.42 15.62 4.08
CA ASN A 188 8.46 16.29 4.94
C ASN A 188 7.43 15.32 5.54
N VAL A 189 6.93 14.37 4.73
CA VAL A 189 6.05 13.29 5.21
C VAL A 189 6.76 12.49 6.32
N PHE A 190 8.02 12.11 6.13
CA PHE A 190 8.80 11.38 7.12
C PHE A 190 9.01 12.17 8.42
N LYS A 191 9.25 13.49 8.33
CA LYS A 191 9.30 14.35 9.53
C LYS A 191 7.98 14.34 10.30
N LYS A 192 6.84 14.36 9.59
CA LYS A 192 5.52 14.30 10.20
C LYS A 192 5.22 12.94 10.82
N ILE A 193 5.67 11.84 10.22
CA ILE A 193 5.61 10.51 10.84
C ILE A 193 6.40 10.50 12.17
N CYS A 194 7.56 11.16 12.21
CA CYS A 194 8.38 11.19 13.42
C CYS A 194 7.83 12.11 14.53
N LEU A 195 7.25 13.26 14.19
CA LEU A 195 7.03 14.37 15.12
C LEU A 195 5.63 14.98 15.07
N GLY A 196 4.83 14.67 14.04
CA GLY A 196 3.50 15.25 13.81
C GLY A 196 2.37 14.41 14.41
N GLU A 197 1.18 14.89 14.16
CA GLU A 197 -0.08 14.17 14.41
C GLU A 197 -0.63 13.59 13.07
N ASN A 198 -1.64 12.72 13.14
CA ASN A 198 -2.22 12.09 11.96
C ASN A 198 -2.75 13.08 10.91
N GLU A 199 -3.26 14.24 11.36
CA GLU A 199 -3.72 15.31 10.46
C GLU A 199 -2.54 15.97 9.71
N ASP A 200 -1.41 16.18 10.38
CA ASP A 200 -0.19 16.69 9.75
C ASP A 200 0.36 15.74 8.68
N ILE A 201 0.29 14.42 8.96
CA ILE A 201 0.71 13.38 8.01
C ILE A 201 -0.19 13.41 6.77
N ALA A 202 -1.51 13.51 6.97
CA ALA A 202 -2.47 13.57 5.87
C ALA A 202 -2.22 14.77 4.95
N ASN A 203 -2.01 15.97 5.54
CA ASN A 203 -1.73 17.20 4.79
C ASN A 203 -0.39 17.10 4.02
N ALA A 204 0.65 16.53 4.63
CA ALA A 204 1.95 16.36 3.97
C ALA A 204 1.87 15.36 2.79
N ILE A 205 1.09 14.29 2.94
CA ILE A 205 0.86 13.31 1.87
C ILE A 205 0.05 13.94 0.73
N GLU A 206 -0.96 14.75 1.02
CA GLU A 206 -1.74 15.43 -0.01
C GLU A 206 -0.85 16.31 -0.88
N VAL A 207 0.00 17.14 -0.28
CA VAL A 207 0.96 17.98 -0.99
C VAL A 207 1.92 17.12 -1.83
N TYR A 208 2.49 16.05 -1.26
CA TYR A 208 3.37 15.13 -1.98
C TYR A 208 2.69 14.50 -3.21
N MET A 209 1.46 14.01 -3.04
CA MET A 209 0.71 13.37 -4.12
C MET A 209 0.35 14.35 -5.24
N GLN A 210 -0.02 15.58 -4.88
CA GLN A 210 -0.32 16.64 -5.86
C GLN A 210 0.90 16.93 -6.74
N HIS A 211 2.07 17.11 -6.16
CA HIS A 211 3.29 17.45 -6.90
C HIS A 211 3.89 16.26 -7.67
N LYS A 212 3.85 15.07 -7.10
CA LYS A 212 4.57 13.91 -7.69
C LYS A 212 3.72 13.09 -8.65
N PHE A 213 2.41 12.98 -8.44
CA PHE A 213 1.56 12.02 -9.14
C PHE A 213 0.45 12.62 -10.01
N LEU A 214 -0.13 13.79 -9.67
CA LEU A 214 -1.32 14.30 -10.36
C LEU A 214 -1.04 14.82 -11.77
N ASP A 215 0.17 15.31 -12.05
CA ASP A 215 0.53 15.86 -13.37
C ASP A 215 1.25 14.85 -14.28
N LEU A 216 1.35 13.60 -13.87
CA LEU A 216 2.01 12.56 -14.67
C LEU A 216 1.14 12.15 -15.86
N LYS A 217 1.64 12.35 -17.08
CA LYS A 217 0.98 11.98 -18.34
C LYS A 217 1.59 10.72 -19.00
N SER A 218 2.58 10.09 -18.38
CA SER A 218 3.27 8.91 -18.89
C SER A 218 3.22 7.79 -17.87
N LEU A 219 2.81 6.60 -18.31
CA LEU A 219 2.76 5.40 -17.49
C LEU A 219 4.16 5.02 -16.98
N GLU A 220 5.20 5.17 -17.81
CA GLU A 220 6.59 4.93 -17.41
C GLU A 220 7.02 5.84 -16.26
N LYS A 221 6.68 7.14 -16.33
CA LYS A 221 6.95 8.09 -15.25
C LYS A 221 6.18 7.75 -13.97
N TYR A 222 4.94 7.29 -14.11
CA TYR A 222 4.14 6.83 -12.97
C TYR A 222 4.79 5.63 -12.29
N HIS A 223 5.23 4.64 -13.05
CA HIS A 223 5.92 3.46 -12.52
C HIS A 223 7.24 3.83 -11.83
N VAL A 224 8.01 4.75 -12.41
CA VAL A 224 9.24 5.26 -11.79
C VAL A 224 8.93 5.97 -10.47
N ALA A 225 7.90 6.84 -10.44
CA ALA A 225 7.50 7.53 -9.21
C ALA A 225 7.05 6.56 -8.10
N VAL A 226 6.35 5.48 -8.45
CA VAL A 226 5.97 4.42 -7.50
C VAL A 226 7.20 3.66 -7.00
N MET A 227 8.18 3.35 -7.88
CA MET A 227 9.43 2.70 -7.46
C MET A 227 10.22 3.57 -6.50
N GLU A 228 10.33 4.88 -6.78
CA GLU A 228 10.99 5.85 -5.90
C GLU A 228 10.29 5.91 -4.55
N LEU A 229 8.95 6.01 -4.52
CA LEU A 229 8.15 6.01 -3.29
C LEU A 229 8.43 4.77 -2.43
N ILE A 230 8.40 3.59 -3.03
CA ILE A 230 8.66 2.33 -2.32
C ILE A 230 10.09 2.29 -1.77
N GLY A 231 11.08 2.73 -2.58
CA GLY A 231 12.47 2.81 -2.16
C GLY A 231 12.68 3.71 -0.96
N GLU A 232 12.11 4.91 -0.98
CA GLU A 232 12.20 5.89 0.11
C GLU A 232 11.49 5.41 1.39
N LEU A 233 10.31 4.79 1.26
CA LEU A 233 9.60 4.18 2.41
C LEU A 233 10.43 3.05 3.04
N TYR A 234 11.02 2.19 2.22
CA TYR A 234 11.88 1.11 2.71
C TYR A 234 13.12 1.65 3.42
N HIS A 235 13.80 2.65 2.83
CA HIS A 235 14.94 3.31 3.48
C HIS A 235 14.56 3.98 4.79
N PHE A 236 13.39 4.62 4.84
CA PHE A 236 12.89 5.21 6.09
C PHE A 236 12.68 4.14 7.18
N MET A 237 12.07 3.00 6.83
CA MET A 237 11.87 1.89 7.79
C MET A 237 13.20 1.34 8.29
N VAL A 238 14.14 1.05 7.39
CA VAL A 238 15.48 0.52 7.75
C VAL A 238 16.25 1.50 8.65
N ASN A 239 16.25 2.79 8.29
CA ASN A 239 16.99 3.81 9.06
C ASN A 239 16.41 4.04 10.46
N ASN A 240 15.15 3.68 10.69
CA ASN A 240 14.48 3.79 11.99
C ASN A 240 14.33 2.43 12.69
N GLU A 241 15.06 1.39 12.26
CA GLU A 241 15.03 0.02 12.83
C GLU A 241 13.63 -0.58 12.91
N MET A 242 12.76 -0.21 11.97
CA MET A 242 11.38 -0.70 11.91
C MET A 242 11.31 -2.09 11.24
N ASP A 243 10.29 -2.85 11.59
CA ASP A 243 10.06 -4.18 11.04
C ASP A 243 9.62 -4.12 9.57
N THR A 244 10.54 -4.44 8.66
CA THR A 244 10.29 -4.47 7.21
C THR A 244 9.40 -5.64 6.75
N THR A 245 9.14 -6.64 7.61
CA THR A 245 8.23 -7.75 7.30
C THR A 245 6.77 -7.30 7.24
N LYS A 246 6.46 -6.11 7.74
CA LYS A 246 5.14 -5.45 7.61
C LYS A 246 4.78 -5.06 6.19
N ILE A 247 5.75 -5.11 5.24
CA ILE A 247 5.48 -5.00 3.81
C ILE A 247 5.05 -6.39 3.29
N PRO A 248 3.74 -6.59 2.97
CA PRO A 248 3.23 -7.90 2.56
C PRO A 248 3.89 -8.37 1.25
N GLY A 249 4.47 -9.57 1.27
CA GLY A 249 5.08 -10.16 0.08
C GLY A 249 6.38 -9.50 -0.40
N GLY A 250 6.92 -8.54 0.36
CA GLY A 250 8.16 -7.84 0.05
C GLY A 250 8.01 -6.75 -1.03
N ILE A 251 9.13 -6.08 -1.35
CA ILE A 251 9.17 -4.91 -2.26
C ILE A 251 8.59 -5.21 -3.64
N GLY A 252 8.88 -6.39 -4.22
CA GLY A 252 8.40 -6.75 -5.56
C GLY A 252 6.88 -6.94 -5.61
N SER A 253 6.28 -7.55 -4.59
CA SER A 253 4.83 -7.69 -4.47
C SER A 253 4.16 -6.34 -4.28
N LEU A 254 4.72 -5.51 -3.41
CA LEU A 254 4.24 -4.15 -3.16
C LEU A 254 4.26 -3.30 -4.44
N TYR A 255 5.35 -3.37 -5.23
CA TYR A 255 5.41 -2.68 -6.51
C TYR A 255 4.28 -3.12 -7.46
N ASN A 256 4.07 -4.44 -7.62
CA ASN A 256 3.02 -4.95 -8.49
C ASN A 256 1.61 -4.54 -8.05
N GLU A 257 1.40 -4.37 -6.75
CA GLU A 257 0.15 -3.86 -6.19
C GLU A 257 0.00 -2.35 -6.47
N LEU A 258 0.98 -1.54 -6.06
CA LEU A 258 0.88 -0.08 -6.09
C LEU A 258 0.94 0.50 -7.50
N CYS A 259 1.70 -0.07 -8.43
CA CYS A 259 1.79 0.41 -9.80
C CYS A 259 0.48 0.30 -10.59
N ASN A 260 -0.48 -0.47 -10.08
CA ASN A 260 -1.80 -0.66 -10.67
C ASN A 260 -2.91 0.17 -9.99
N LEU A 261 -2.59 0.93 -8.93
CA LEU A 261 -3.54 1.79 -8.24
C LEU A 261 -3.67 3.16 -8.94
N GLU A 262 -4.86 3.71 -8.94
CA GLU A 262 -5.06 5.12 -9.29
C GLU A 262 -4.46 6.04 -8.22
N PRO A 263 -4.00 7.27 -8.56
CA PRO A 263 -3.36 8.17 -7.60
C PRO A 263 -4.16 8.41 -6.32
N GLN A 264 -5.49 8.50 -6.42
CA GLN A 264 -6.37 8.69 -5.27
C GLN A 264 -6.43 7.46 -4.34
N VAL A 265 -6.35 6.26 -4.91
CA VAL A 265 -6.31 5.00 -4.15
C VAL A 265 -4.92 4.81 -3.54
N LEU A 266 -3.87 5.13 -4.30
CA LEU A 266 -2.48 5.16 -3.83
C LEU A 266 -2.31 6.12 -2.64
N GLN A 267 -2.92 7.33 -2.71
CA GLN A 267 -2.91 8.30 -1.60
C GLN A 267 -3.53 7.73 -0.32
N LYS A 268 -4.68 7.07 -0.42
CA LYS A 268 -5.35 6.43 0.72
C LYS A 268 -4.50 5.31 1.31
N TRP A 269 -3.89 4.50 0.44
CA TRP A 269 -2.98 3.44 0.86
C TRP A 269 -1.76 4.04 1.60
N LEU A 270 -1.14 5.06 1.03
CA LEU A 270 0.02 5.74 1.60
C LEU A 270 -0.30 6.34 2.97
N LEU A 271 -1.46 6.99 3.10
CA LEU A 271 -1.91 7.53 4.39
C LEU A 271 -2.05 6.44 5.44
N LYS A 272 -2.73 5.36 5.12
CA LYS A 272 -2.90 4.22 6.05
C LYS A 272 -1.55 3.63 6.46
N PHE A 273 -0.62 3.48 5.51
CA PHE A 273 0.70 2.94 5.76
C PHE A 273 1.55 3.88 6.62
N CYS A 274 1.55 5.19 6.34
CA CYS A 274 2.28 6.17 7.13
C CYS A 274 1.72 6.33 8.55
N CYS A 275 0.40 6.27 8.75
CA CYS A 275 -0.19 6.25 10.09
C CYS A 275 0.23 5.00 10.88
N MET A 276 0.26 3.83 10.25
CA MET A 276 0.77 2.60 10.89
C MET A 276 2.23 2.77 11.32
N LEU A 277 3.10 3.34 10.46
CA LEU A 277 4.50 3.61 10.82
C LEU A 277 4.62 4.62 11.98
N HIS A 278 3.74 5.63 12.01
CA HIS A 278 3.68 6.60 13.10
C HIS A 278 3.34 5.93 14.44
N ASP A 279 2.31 5.08 14.45
CA ASP A 279 1.86 4.36 15.64
C ASP A 279 2.97 3.42 16.15
N ASP A 280 3.63 2.68 15.25
CA ASP A 280 4.79 1.82 15.60
C ASP A 280 5.92 2.60 16.25
N MET A 281 6.24 3.79 15.72
CA MET A 281 7.28 4.64 16.31
C MET A 281 6.86 5.24 17.66
N ALA A 282 5.57 5.54 17.85
CA ALA A 282 5.04 6.02 19.11
C ALA A 282 5.13 4.92 20.18
N ASP A 283 4.75 3.69 19.84
CA ASP A 283 4.84 2.52 20.71
C ASP A 283 6.30 2.20 21.09
N ALA A 284 7.20 2.19 20.11
CA ALA A 284 8.63 1.97 20.36
C ALA A 284 9.20 3.01 21.31
N ARG A 285 8.84 4.30 21.15
CA ARG A 285 9.23 5.37 22.07
C ARG A 285 8.64 5.20 23.47
N TYR A 286 7.39 4.78 23.56
CA TYR A 286 6.74 4.50 24.85
C TYR A 286 7.43 3.36 25.58
N HIS A 287 7.68 2.23 24.89
CA HIS A 287 8.38 1.08 25.46
C HIS A 287 9.81 1.42 25.87
N SER A 288 10.54 2.18 25.06
CA SER A 288 11.89 2.65 25.40
C SER A 288 11.89 3.52 26.66
N LYS A 289 10.96 4.47 26.78
CA LYS A 289 10.80 5.30 27.99
C LYS A 289 10.47 4.46 29.22
N LYS A 290 9.53 3.54 29.11
CA LYS A 290 9.14 2.66 30.21
C LYS A 290 10.30 1.73 30.64
N SER A 291 11.05 1.20 29.68
CA SER A 291 12.27 0.42 29.95
C SER A 291 13.33 1.26 30.67
N LEU A 292 13.52 2.51 30.27
CA LEU A 292 14.50 3.42 30.89
C LEU A 292 14.12 3.77 32.34
N ILE A 293 12.84 4.01 32.63
CA ILE A 293 12.34 4.20 33.99
C ILE A 293 12.44 2.90 34.81
N GLY A 294 12.16 1.74 34.18
CA GLY A 294 12.37 0.42 34.83
C GLY A 294 13.81 0.23 35.27
N ARG A 295 14.76 0.44 34.37
CA ARG A 295 16.20 0.38 34.65
C ARG A 295 16.63 1.36 35.74
N ALA A 296 16.07 2.58 35.74
CA ALA A 296 16.33 3.57 36.78
C ALA A 296 15.88 3.07 38.15
N LYS A 297 14.70 2.48 38.26
CA LYS A 297 14.18 1.92 39.50
C LYS A 297 15.00 0.72 39.97
N GLU A 298 15.42 -0.16 39.09
CA GLU A 298 16.32 -1.27 39.39
C GLU A 298 17.66 -0.77 39.90
N TYR A 299 18.25 0.26 39.25
CA TYR A 299 19.49 0.84 39.68
C TYR A 299 19.40 1.46 41.10
N VAL A 300 18.28 2.14 41.41
CA VAL A 300 18.01 2.61 42.79
C VAL A 300 17.90 1.43 43.76
N HIS A 301 17.19 0.38 43.38
CA HIS A 301 17.02 -0.79 44.23
C HIS A 301 18.40 -1.44 44.62
N ASP A 302 19.31 -1.48 43.65
CA ASP A 302 20.62 -2.16 43.86
C ASP A 302 21.65 -1.24 44.54
N ASN A 303 21.50 0.09 44.38
CA ASN A 303 22.53 1.03 44.81
C ASN A 303 22.06 2.05 45.89
N TYR A 304 20.84 1.97 46.42
CA TYR A 304 20.28 2.98 47.39
C TYR A 304 21.13 3.16 48.65
N GLN A 305 21.97 2.17 49.01
CA GLN A 305 22.85 2.20 50.16
C GLN A 305 24.07 3.12 49.96
N GLN A 306 24.39 3.48 48.70
CA GLN A 306 25.51 4.37 48.41
C GLN A 306 25.16 5.78 48.79
N GLU A 307 25.94 6.39 49.68
CA GLU A 307 25.69 7.72 50.24
C GLU A 307 25.61 8.82 49.18
N ASP A 308 26.54 8.77 48.18
CA ASP A 308 26.72 9.74 47.13
C ASP A 308 25.81 9.51 45.92
N LEU A 309 24.93 8.48 45.96
CA LEU A 309 24.05 8.20 44.83
C LEU A 309 23.19 9.42 44.48
N GLY A 310 23.42 9.97 43.28
CA GLY A 310 22.78 11.15 42.76
C GLY A 310 22.19 11.02 41.35
N LEU A 311 21.66 12.12 40.86
CA LEU A 311 21.09 12.24 39.52
C LEU A 311 22.17 12.01 38.43
N ASP A 312 23.39 12.46 38.67
CA ASP A 312 24.50 12.35 37.72
C ASP A 312 24.90 10.91 37.50
N ASP A 313 24.91 10.11 38.58
CA ASP A 313 25.30 8.69 38.50
C ASP A 313 24.31 7.86 37.66
N ILE A 314 23.02 8.05 37.92
CA ILE A 314 21.99 7.36 37.16
C ILE A 314 21.96 7.81 35.68
N CYS A 315 22.14 9.10 35.41
CA CYS A 315 22.17 9.61 34.05
C CYS A 315 23.38 9.09 33.27
N LYS A 316 24.52 8.95 33.92
CA LYS A 316 25.74 8.36 33.35
C LYS A 316 25.54 6.86 33.04
N GLU A 317 24.95 6.12 33.97
CA GLU A 317 24.65 4.69 33.78
C GLU A 317 23.66 4.44 32.64
N LEU A 318 22.63 5.27 32.55
CA LEU A 318 21.59 5.15 31.52
C LEU A 318 21.97 5.77 30.18
N GLY A 319 23.07 6.53 30.11
CA GLY A 319 23.54 7.20 28.88
C GLY A 319 22.63 8.36 28.43
N VAL A 320 22.01 9.09 29.37
CA VAL A 320 21.07 10.19 29.08
C VAL A 320 21.47 11.48 29.79
N SER A 321 20.99 12.61 29.26
CA SER A 321 21.23 13.90 29.92
C SER A 321 20.35 14.10 31.16
N ASN A 322 20.87 14.82 32.18
CA ASN A 322 20.15 15.11 33.41
C ASN A 322 18.81 15.82 33.18
N SER A 323 18.77 16.76 32.26
CA SER A 323 17.55 17.50 31.91
C SER A 323 16.47 16.60 31.32
N TYR A 324 16.85 15.74 30.39
CA TYR A 324 15.95 14.77 29.76
C TYR A 324 15.42 13.77 30.79
N PHE A 325 16.31 13.14 31.54
CA PHE A 325 15.95 12.15 32.56
C PHE A 325 15.04 12.74 33.65
N SER A 326 15.40 13.91 34.24
CA SER A 326 14.61 14.55 35.30
C SER A 326 13.19 14.86 34.86
N SER A 327 13.04 15.43 33.66
CA SER A 327 11.74 15.73 33.08
C SER A 327 10.88 14.49 32.85
N MET A 328 11.49 13.46 32.24
CA MET A 328 10.83 12.22 31.96
C MET A 328 10.48 11.42 33.23
N PHE A 329 11.42 11.28 34.15
CA PHE A 329 11.23 10.57 35.41
C PHE A 329 10.10 11.17 36.24
N LYS A 330 10.08 12.51 36.37
CA LYS A 330 9.01 13.23 37.07
C LYS A 330 7.64 13.05 36.40
N LYS A 331 7.60 13.07 35.08
CA LYS A 331 6.36 12.85 34.30
C LYS A 331 5.77 11.44 34.52
N GLU A 332 6.62 10.42 34.56
CA GLU A 332 6.20 9.01 34.64
C GLU A 332 5.97 8.53 36.08
N THR A 333 6.72 9.06 37.05
CA THR A 333 6.63 8.61 38.45
C THR A 333 5.86 9.58 39.38
N GLY A 334 5.61 10.79 38.91
CA GLY A 334 5.02 11.87 39.71
C GLY A 334 6.03 12.59 40.63
N ASN A 335 7.21 12.00 40.88
CA ASN A 335 8.22 12.49 41.80
C ASN A 335 9.54 12.85 41.09
N SER A 336 10.33 13.77 41.68
CA SER A 336 11.72 13.93 41.24
C SER A 336 12.54 12.66 41.56
N PHE A 337 13.65 12.44 40.85
CA PHE A 337 14.53 11.30 41.14
C PHE A 337 15.03 11.30 42.59
N VAL A 338 15.47 12.48 43.08
CA VAL A 338 15.92 12.64 44.49
C VAL A 338 14.78 12.35 45.46
N GLY A 339 13.57 12.83 45.19
CA GLY A 339 12.39 12.53 45.97
C GLY A 339 12.07 11.04 46.04
N TYR A 340 12.12 10.37 44.90
CA TYR A 340 11.91 8.92 44.80
C TYR A 340 12.98 8.12 45.57
N LEU A 341 14.26 8.46 45.43
CA LEU A 341 15.36 7.83 46.17
C LEU A 341 15.19 8.03 47.69
N THR A 342 14.82 9.23 48.10
CA THR A 342 14.57 9.54 49.51
C THR A 342 13.41 8.71 50.07
N GLU A 343 12.29 8.67 49.38
CA GLU A 343 11.12 7.86 49.75
C GLU A 343 11.49 6.36 49.83
N TYR A 344 12.21 5.85 48.86
CA TYR A 344 12.69 4.45 48.84
C TYR A 344 13.59 4.13 50.02
N ARG A 345 14.56 5.01 50.39
CA ARG A 345 15.42 4.87 51.53
C ARG A 345 14.64 4.90 52.86
N MET A 346 13.66 5.81 52.96
CA MET A 346 12.82 5.91 54.18
C MET A 346 11.94 4.68 54.36
N ASP A 347 11.36 4.13 53.31
CA ASP A 347 10.59 2.90 53.37
C ASP A 347 11.44 1.70 53.84
N LYS A 348 12.68 1.62 53.34
CA LYS A 348 13.62 0.58 53.77
C LYS A 348 14.02 0.74 55.23
N ALA A 349 14.31 1.97 55.67
CA ALA A 349 14.62 2.29 57.04
C ALA A 349 13.46 1.96 57.98
N ALA A 350 12.24 2.33 57.64
CA ALA A 350 11.05 2.03 58.42
C ALA A 350 10.83 0.51 58.61
N ARG A 351 11.03 -0.26 57.55
CA ARG A 351 11.00 -1.77 57.67
C ARG A 351 12.07 -2.32 58.60
N MET A 352 13.31 -1.84 58.47
CA MET A 352 14.42 -2.28 59.31
C MET A 352 14.20 -1.90 60.80
N LEU A 353 13.57 -0.77 61.06
CA LEU A 353 13.20 -0.37 62.44
C LEU A 353 12.18 -1.30 63.10
N VAL A 354 11.30 -1.92 62.29
CA VAL A 354 10.29 -2.88 62.80
C VAL A 354 10.83 -4.28 62.87
N GLU A 355 11.67 -4.69 61.93
CA GLU A 355 12.11 -6.08 61.72
C GLU A 355 13.40 -6.39 62.50
N THR A 356 14.18 -5.36 62.89
CA THR A 356 15.49 -5.58 63.52
C THR A 356 15.62 -4.85 64.86
N ALA A 357 16.51 -5.29 65.71
CA ALA A 357 16.86 -4.62 66.97
C ALA A 357 18.08 -3.67 66.81
N GLU A 358 18.38 -3.27 65.55
CA GLU A 358 19.51 -2.39 65.29
C GLU A 358 19.29 -0.95 65.77
N LYS A 359 20.38 -0.31 66.15
CA LYS A 359 20.32 1.11 66.55
C LYS A 359 20.03 2.01 65.35
N SER A 360 19.21 3.07 65.54
CA SER A 360 18.75 3.95 64.48
C SER A 360 19.90 4.54 63.63
N TYR A 361 21.07 4.81 64.19
CA TYR A 361 22.21 5.32 63.42
C TYR A 361 22.82 4.28 62.49
N MET A 362 22.76 2.98 62.87
CA MET A 362 23.21 1.87 62.02
C MET A 362 22.24 1.70 60.84
N ILE A 363 20.93 1.76 61.10
CA ILE A 363 19.91 1.69 60.08
C ILE A 363 20.05 2.88 59.10
N ALA A 364 20.25 4.11 59.60
CA ALA A 364 20.49 5.26 58.76
C ALA A 364 21.69 5.04 57.82
N LYS A 365 22.78 4.53 58.32
CA LYS A 365 23.99 4.23 57.56
C LYS A 365 23.73 3.14 56.48
N SER A 366 22.98 2.10 56.83
CA SER A 366 22.68 1.00 55.92
C SER A 366 21.74 1.40 54.74
N VAL A 367 20.99 2.49 54.90
CA VAL A 367 20.12 3.01 53.82
C VAL A 367 20.73 4.20 53.10
N GLY A 368 22.02 4.51 53.31
CA GLY A 368 22.75 5.53 52.55
C GLY A 368 22.71 6.96 53.18
N TYR A 369 22.62 7.07 54.51
CA TYR A 369 22.75 8.36 55.21
C TYR A 369 23.95 8.31 56.20
N SER A 370 24.91 9.20 56.03
CA SER A 370 26.10 9.27 56.87
C SER A 370 25.83 9.84 58.29
N CYS A 371 24.78 10.68 58.44
CA CYS A 371 24.44 11.26 59.72
C CYS A 371 22.92 11.43 59.88
N LEU A 372 22.38 11.05 61.08
CA LEU A 372 20.95 11.24 61.43
C LEU A 372 20.51 12.69 61.48
N LEU A 373 21.43 13.60 61.72
CA LEU A 373 21.12 15.05 61.91
C LEU A 373 20.81 15.76 60.62
N TYR A 374 21.16 15.19 59.45
CA TYR A 374 20.90 15.83 58.15
C TYR A 374 19.47 15.61 57.61
N THR A 375 18.69 14.72 58.24
CA THR A 375 17.35 14.33 57.77
C THR A 375 16.18 14.91 58.61
N SER A 376 16.49 15.66 59.67
CA SER A 376 15.44 16.33 60.46
C SER A 376 15.17 17.69 59.84
N PRO A 377 13.93 17.95 59.29
CA PRO A 377 13.56 19.32 58.98
C PRO A 377 13.62 20.12 60.29
N SER A 378 14.39 21.20 60.29
CA SER A 378 14.39 22.18 61.39
C SER A 378 12.97 22.69 61.58
N PRO A 379 12.45 22.82 62.83
CA PRO A 379 11.11 23.25 63.13
C PRO A 379 10.78 24.61 62.56
#